data_b8a8231c6c7ba6de7f9e6debfcfc2467
#
_entry.id   b8a8231c6c7ba6de7f9e6debfcfc2467
#
_cell.length_a   1.000
_cell.length_b   1.000
_cell.length_c   1.000
_cell.angle_alpha   90.00
_cell.angle_beta   90.00
_cell.angle_gamma   90.00
#
_symmetry.space_group_name_H-M   'P 1'
#
loop_
_entity.id
_entity.type
_entity.pdbx_description
1 polymer ?
#
loop_
_entity_poly.entity_id
_entity_poly.type
_entity_poly.pdbx_seq_one_letter_code
_entity_poly.pdbx_strand_id
1 'polypeptide(L)'
;ANILILTNTDIYEKEMTAFLESIDVKKPTTPENKKQVQEQIGNASNSPVIGLWGFYNSESYGNMLTGGYFRKEYTFYTDGSYQYRRKDWSTTVKEILFVYETGTYTIIGNQVTISPKQGKKEWWSKAASQQTNEWGKRLRVANQKLEKITYNFEIKYLSGMEKNYLM
;
A
#
# COMPACT_ATOMS: atom_id res chain seq x y z
N ALA A 1 8.33 13.80 6.55
CA ALA A 1 8.07 12.69 5.62
C ALA A 1 8.37 11.39 6.35
N ASN A 2 7.49 10.41 6.24
CA ASN A 2 7.74 9.09 6.80
C ASN A 2 8.10 8.17 5.62
N ILE A 3 9.32 7.62 5.66
CA ILE A 3 9.78 6.63 4.68
C ILE A 3 9.74 5.28 5.39
N LEU A 4 8.99 4.32 4.87
CA LEU A 4 8.95 2.95 5.35
C LEU A 4 9.63 2.05 4.33
N ILE A 5 10.79 1.50 4.70
CA ILE A 5 11.53 0.52 3.91
C ILE A 5 11.44 -0.82 4.65
N LEU A 6 11.02 -1.87 3.95
CA LEU A 6 10.89 -3.21 4.53
C LEU A 6 11.76 -4.17 3.75
N THR A 7 12.70 -4.82 4.44
CA THR A 7 13.45 -5.96 3.92
C THR A 7 13.25 -7.15 4.83
N ASN A 8 13.41 -8.33 4.29
CA ASN A 8 13.34 -9.58 5.04
C ASN A 8 14.71 -10.27 5.22
N THR A 9 15.79 -9.55 4.89
CA THR A 9 17.16 -10.06 5.03
C THR A 9 18.13 -8.95 5.42
N ASP A 10 19.17 -9.26 6.18
CA ASP A 10 20.23 -8.34 6.63
C ASP A 10 21.24 -8.03 5.51
N ILE A 11 21.17 -8.74 4.39
CA ILE A 11 22.12 -8.64 3.27
C ILE A 11 22.14 -7.24 2.65
N TYR A 12 21.02 -6.51 2.70
CA TYR A 12 20.85 -5.20 2.09
C TYR A 12 20.94 -4.02 3.08
N GLU A 13 21.29 -4.28 4.36
CA GLU A 13 21.34 -3.23 5.39
C GLU A 13 22.28 -2.08 5.03
N LYS A 14 23.46 -2.40 4.47
CA LYS A 14 24.46 -1.41 4.06
C LYS A 14 23.99 -0.58 2.86
N GLU A 15 23.34 -1.20 1.88
CA GLU A 15 22.80 -0.51 0.71
C GLU A 15 21.62 0.38 1.08
N MET A 16 20.79 -0.07 2.03
CA MET A 16 19.69 0.72 2.55
C MET A 16 20.16 1.92 3.36
N THR A 17 21.18 1.76 4.18
CA THR A 17 21.78 2.87 4.93
C THR A 17 22.36 3.91 3.98
N ALA A 18 23.11 3.49 2.96
CA ALA A 18 23.65 4.37 1.94
C ALA A 18 22.56 5.09 1.13
N PHE A 19 21.44 4.39 0.85
CA PHE A 19 20.28 5.00 0.20
C PHE A 19 19.61 6.07 1.08
N LEU A 20 19.39 5.77 2.36
CA LEU A 20 18.80 6.72 3.32
C LEU A 20 19.68 7.97 3.49
N GLU A 21 21.00 7.80 3.53
CA GLU A 21 21.96 8.90 3.61
C GLU A 21 22.03 9.74 2.32
N SER A 22 21.69 9.14 1.17
CA SER A 22 21.63 9.85 -0.11
C SER A 22 20.38 10.72 -0.31
N ILE A 23 19.37 10.57 0.55
CA ILE A 23 18.13 11.34 0.46
C ILE A 23 18.33 12.73 1.06
N ASP A 24 18.59 13.71 0.21
CA ASP A 24 18.58 15.12 0.58
C ASP A 24 17.13 15.64 0.68
N VAL A 25 16.57 15.59 1.91
CA VAL A 25 15.23 16.11 2.19
C VAL A 25 15.28 17.64 2.23
N LYS A 26 15.24 18.28 1.08
CA LYS A 26 15.06 19.75 1.03
C LYS A 26 13.67 20.10 1.57
N LYS A 27 13.62 21.04 2.53
CA LYS A 27 12.35 21.64 2.94
C LYS A 27 11.61 22.15 1.71
N PRO A 28 10.31 21.83 1.54
CA PRO A 28 9.54 22.41 0.45
C PRO A 28 9.54 23.93 0.59
N THR A 29 10.20 24.60 -0.33
CA THR A 29 10.01 26.03 -0.54
C THR A 29 8.62 26.24 -1.10
N THR A 30 7.81 27.07 -0.45
CA THR A 30 6.47 27.45 -0.91
C THR A 30 6.58 28.00 -2.34
N PRO A 31 5.99 27.37 -3.36
CA PRO A 31 6.04 27.94 -4.71
C PRO A 31 4.98 29.03 -4.82
N GLU A 32 5.43 30.29 -4.89
CA GLU A 32 4.68 31.32 -5.59
C GLU A 32 4.71 31.02 -7.08
N ASN A 33 3.74 30.26 -7.59
CA ASN A 33 3.31 30.36 -8.98
C ASN A 33 2.02 29.57 -9.21
N LYS A 34 0.88 30.27 -9.03
CA LYS A 34 -0.48 29.74 -9.30
C LYS A 34 -0.84 29.64 -10.78
N LYS A 35 0.10 29.72 -11.72
CA LYS A 35 -0.22 29.80 -13.17
C LYS A 35 0.26 28.63 -14.05
N GLN A 36 0.95 27.61 -13.51
CA GLN A 36 1.41 26.45 -14.30
C GLN A 36 0.86 25.07 -13.86
N VAL A 37 -0.09 25.04 -12.93
CA VAL A 37 -0.65 23.78 -12.41
C VAL A 37 -1.75 23.19 -13.28
N GLN A 38 -2.14 23.87 -14.38
CA GLN A 38 -3.30 23.46 -15.19
C GLN A 38 -2.99 22.53 -16.38
N GLU A 39 -1.72 22.18 -16.64
CA GLU A 39 -1.37 21.41 -17.86
C GLU A 39 -0.80 20.00 -17.66
N GLN A 40 -0.76 19.46 -16.44
CA GLN A 40 -0.32 18.08 -16.23
C GLN A 40 -1.30 17.26 -15.38
N ILE A 41 -2.58 17.34 -15.66
CA ILE A 41 -3.48 16.22 -15.34
C ILE A 41 -3.21 15.17 -16.41
N GLY A 42 -2.14 14.42 -16.22
CA GLY A 42 -1.82 13.29 -17.09
C GLY A 42 -3.02 12.37 -17.13
N ASN A 43 -3.52 12.08 -18.33
CA ASN A 43 -4.57 11.10 -18.54
C ASN A 43 -4.25 9.84 -17.76
N ALA A 44 -5.14 9.45 -16.85
CA ALA A 44 -4.99 8.23 -16.03
C ALA A 44 -4.69 7.00 -16.91
N SER A 45 -5.10 7.00 -18.18
CA SER A 45 -4.97 5.90 -19.14
C SER A 45 -3.54 5.44 -19.47
N ASN A 46 -2.50 6.25 -19.23
CA ASN A 46 -1.10 5.89 -19.51
C ASN A 46 -0.20 5.99 -18.28
N SER A 47 -0.76 6.01 -17.10
CA SER A 47 0.02 6.14 -15.88
C SER A 47 0.80 4.87 -15.55
N PRO A 48 2.07 4.98 -15.14
CA PRO A 48 2.88 3.82 -14.76
C PRO A 48 2.39 3.10 -13.49
N VAL A 49 1.47 3.71 -12.71
CA VAL A 49 0.91 3.06 -11.52
C VAL A 49 -0.28 2.15 -11.83
N ILE A 50 -0.80 2.12 -13.07
CA ILE A 50 -1.90 1.23 -13.44
C ILE A 50 -1.52 -0.22 -13.18
N GLY A 51 -2.45 -0.96 -12.56
CA GLY A 51 -2.25 -2.36 -12.24
C GLY A 51 -2.42 -2.68 -10.76
N LEU A 52 -2.01 -3.88 -10.39
CA LEU A 52 -2.09 -4.40 -9.03
C LEU A 52 -0.74 -4.24 -8.32
N TRP A 53 -0.76 -3.55 -7.19
CA TRP A 53 0.38 -3.35 -6.30
C TRP A 53 0.08 -3.98 -4.95
N GLY A 54 0.86 -4.98 -4.57
CA GLY A 54 0.66 -5.75 -3.35
C GLY A 54 1.82 -5.59 -2.37
N PHE A 55 1.47 -5.48 -1.11
CA PHE A 55 2.39 -5.54 0.02
C PHE A 55 2.02 -6.74 0.88
N TYR A 56 3.00 -7.55 1.20
CA TYR A 56 2.85 -8.72 2.06
C TYR A 56 3.90 -8.66 3.18
N ASN A 57 3.46 -8.86 4.41
CA ASN A 57 4.34 -8.98 5.58
C ASN A 57 3.93 -10.18 6.42
N SER A 58 4.90 -11.01 6.78
CA SER A 58 4.70 -12.13 7.71
C SER A 58 4.69 -11.62 9.15
N GLU A 59 3.82 -12.18 9.96
CA GLU A 59 3.79 -11.92 11.40
C GLU A 59 4.97 -12.63 12.06
N SER A 60 5.68 -11.91 12.94
CA SER A 60 6.75 -12.46 13.75
C SER A 60 6.61 -12.05 15.21
N TYR A 61 7.10 -12.88 16.11
CA TYR A 61 7.27 -12.58 17.52
C TYR A 61 8.73 -12.80 17.88
N GLY A 62 9.45 -11.73 18.17
CA GLY A 62 10.91 -11.76 18.21
C GLY A 62 11.47 -12.24 16.86
N ASN A 63 12.33 -13.24 16.88
CA ASN A 63 12.95 -13.83 15.69
C ASN A 63 12.16 -15.03 15.10
N MET A 64 10.96 -15.32 15.63
CA MET A 64 10.16 -16.47 15.20
C MET A 64 8.98 -16.04 14.32
N LEU A 65 8.85 -16.64 13.15
CA LEU A 65 7.67 -16.50 12.31
C LEU A 65 6.49 -17.25 12.95
N THR A 66 5.36 -16.59 13.13
CA THR A 66 4.16 -17.15 13.76
C THR A 66 3.21 -17.82 12.77
N GLY A 67 3.44 -17.64 11.45
CA GLY A 67 2.54 -18.09 10.41
C GLY A 67 1.38 -17.13 10.11
N GLY A 68 1.24 -16.04 10.86
CA GLY A 68 0.31 -14.96 10.54
C GLY A 68 0.86 -14.05 9.45
N TYR A 69 -0.01 -13.23 8.85
CA TYR A 69 0.39 -12.29 7.80
C TYR A 69 -0.57 -11.11 7.66
N PHE A 70 -0.03 -10.05 7.08
CA PHE A 70 -0.75 -8.84 6.66
C PHE A 70 -0.54 -8.65 5.17
N ARG A 71 -1.63 -8.55 4.43
CA ARG A 71 -1.60 -8.31 2.98
C ARG A 71 -2.40 -7.05 2.66
N LYS A 72 -1.79 -6.13 1.90
CA LYS A 72 -2.43 -4.92 1.38
C LYS A 72 -2.28 -4.92 -0.12
N GLU A 73 -3.32 -4.53 -0.83
CA GLU A 73 -3.35 -4.47 -2.29
C GLU A 73 -4.05 -3.19 -2.73
N TYR A 74 -3.44 -2.49 -3.67
CA TYR A 74 -4.05 -1.43 -4.45
C TYR A 74 -4.15 -1.88 -5.90
N THR A 75 -5.33 -1.75 -6.49
CA THR A 75 -5.51 -1.90 -7.93
C THR A 75 -5.91 -0.55 -8.49
N PHE A 76 -5.08 0.01 -9.37
CA PHE A 76 -5.34 1.27 -10.06
C PHE A 76 -5.81 0.97 -11.48
N TYR A 77 -6.95 1.54 -11.85
CA TYR A 77 -7.58 1.33 -13.16
C TYR A 77 -7.36 2.51 -14.09
N THR A 78 -7.44 2.27 -15.40
CA THR A 78 -7.23 3.27 -16.45
C THR A 78 -8.26 4.41 -16.43
N ASP A 79 -9.43 4.20 -15.84
CA ASP A 79 -10.49 5.19 -15.68
C ASP A 79 -10.29 6.16 -14.50
N GLY A 80 -9.15 6.06 -13.80
CA GLY A 80 -8.86 6.87 -12.62
C GLY A 80 -9.54 6.37 -11.34
N SER A 81 -10.19 5.22 -11.38
CA SER A 81 -10.68 4.56 -10.18
C SER A 81 -9.62 3.67 -9.53
N TYR A 82 -9.79 3.38 -8.25
CA TYR A 82 -8.96 2.40 -7.56
C TYR A 82 -9.78 1.51 -6.64
N GLN A 83 -9.20 0.37 -6.31
CA GLN A 83 -9.67 -0.55 -5.30
C GLN A 83 -8.54 -0.84 -4.33
N TYR A 84 -8.84 -0.78 -3.03
CA TYR A 84 -7.94 -1.19 -1.97
C TYR A 84 -8.53 -2.38 -1.24
N ARG A 85 -7.67 -3.36 -0.95
CA ARG A 85 -7.98 -4.54 -0.14
C ARG A 85 -6.90 -4.75 0.90
N ARG A 86 -7.31 -5.10 2.12
CA ARG A 86 -6.39 -5.52 3.18
C ARG A 86 -6.95 -6.77 3.83
N LYS A 87 -6.07 -7.71 4.14
CA LYS A 87 -6.37 -8.88 4.94
C LYS A 87 -5.32 -9.03 6.03
N ASP A 88 -5.77 -9.09 7.26
CA ASP A 88 -4.94 -9.35 8.43
C ASP A 88 -5.35 -10.71 9.02
N TRP A 89 -4.44 -11.65 8.99
CA TRP A 89 -4.56 -12.93 9.65
C TRP A 89 -3.42 -13.05 10.66
N SER A 90 -3.72 -12.98 11.96
CA SER A 90 -2.74 -13.06 13.03
C SER A 90 -2.96 -14.33 13.85
N THR A 91 -1.89 -15.01 14.28
CA THR A 91 -2.01 -16.18 15.16
C THR A 91 -2.55 -15.84 16.53
N THR A 92 -2.31 -14.61 16.98
CA THR A 92 -2.70 -14.13 18.32
C THR A 92 -4.13 -13.58 18.39
N VAL A 93 -4.76 -13.32 17.23
CA VAL A 93 -6.12 -12.77 17.14
C VAL A 93 -7.07 -13.85 16.63
N LYS A 94 -8.24 -13.98 17.26
CA LYS A 94 -9.25 -15.00 16.89
C LYS A 94 -9.99 -14.69 15.59
N GLU A 95 -9.98 -13.42 15.15
CA GLU A 95 -10.73 -12.94 14.01
C GLU A 95 -9.79 -12.56 12.87
N ILE A 96 -10.28 -12.68 11.64
CA ILE A 96 -9.60 -12.18 10.44
C ILE A 96 -10.23 -10.84 10.09
N LEU A 97 -9.42 -9.82 9.89
CA LEU A 97 -9.87 -8.51 9.42
C LEU A 97 -9.72 -8.40 7.91
N PHE A 98 -10.80 -8.07 7.23
CA PHE A 98 -10.79 -7.60 5.86
C PHE A 98 -11.17 -6.13 5.80
N VAL A 99 -10.43 -5.34 5.01
CA VAL A 99 -10.76 -3.95 4.71
C VAL A 99 -10.89 -3.81 3.20
N TYR A 100 -11.93 -3.13 2.78
CA TYR A 100 -12.22 -2.82 1.39
C TYR A 100 -12.43 -1.32 1.25
N GLU A 101 -11.86 -0.74 0.22
CA GLU A 101 -12.03 0.67 -0.09
C GLU A 101 -12.05 0.85 -1.61
N THR A 102 -12.89 1.74 -2.08
CA THR A 102 -12.94 2.15 -3.49
C THR A 102 -13.05 3.66 -3.58
N GLY A 103 -12.55 4.20 -4.66
CA GLY A 103 -12.56 5.64 -4.89
C GLY A 103 -11.90 6.01 -6.19
N THR A 104 -11.38 7.22 -6.25
CA THR A 104 -10.63 7.74 -7.39
C THR A 104 -9.23 8.12 -6.99
N TYR A 105 -8.31 8.12 -7.94
CA TYR A 105 -6.96 8.60 -7.74
C TYR A 105 -6.58 9.64 -8.81
N THR A 106 -5.62 10.49 -8.48
CA THR A 106 -4.99 11.42 -9.41
C THR A 106 -3.49 11.35 -9.25
N ILE A 107 -2.76 11.59 -10.35
CA ILE A 107 -1.30 11.61 -10.36
C ILE A 107 -0.82 12.96 -10.87
N ILE A 108 0.13 13.53 -10.13
CA ILE A 108 0.83 14.76 -10.51
C ILE A 108 2.32 14.52 -10.26
N GLY A 109 3.09 14.40 -11.34
CA GLY A 109 4.51 14.02 -11.25
C GLY A 109 4.70 12.67 -10.57
N ASN A 110 5.43 12.64 -9.47
CA ASN A 110 5.67 11.46 -8.64
C ASN A 110 4.73 11.35 -7.42
N GLN A 111 3.61 12.04 -7.45
CA GLN A 111 2.62 12.00 -6.37
C GLN A 111 1.34 11.33 -6.84
N VAL A 112 0.84 10.38 -6.07
CA VAL A 112 -0.48 9.79 -6.20
C VAL A 112 -1.37 10.25 -5.05
N THR A 113 -2.50 10.87 -5.38
CA THR A 113 -3.51 11.27 -4.41
C THR A 113 -4.68 10.31 -4.51
N ILE A 114 -4.98 9.64 -3.41
CA ILE A 114 -6.08 8.70 -3.25
C ILE A 114 -7.24 9.43 -2.60
N SER A 115 -8.41 9.37 -3.24
CA SER A 115 -9.65 10.00 -2.78
C SER A 115 -10.73 8.93 -2.62
N PRO A 116 -10.85 8.32 -1.42
CA PRO A 116 -11.81 7.25 -1.17
C PRO A 116 -13.25 7.76 -1.22
N LYS A 117 -14.14 6.94 -1.76
CA LYS A 117 -15.60 7.21 -1.83
C LYS A 117 -16.41 6.26 -0.96
N GLN A 118 -15.96 5.01 -0.87
CA GLN A 118 -16.62 3.98 -0.08
C GLN A 118 -15.57 3.10 0.60
N GLY A 119 -15.91 2.61 1.79
CA GLY A 119 -15.04 1.70 2.51
C GLY A 119 -15.75 0.97 3.63
N LYS A 120 -15.37 -0.28 3.84
CA LYS A 120 -15.90 -1.14 4.91
C LYS A 120 -14.80 -1.99 5.52
N LYS A 121 -15.05 -2.37 6.78
CA LYS A 121 -14.29 -3.39 7.52
C LYS A 121 -15.20 -4.57 7.78
N GLU A 122 -14.67 -5.77 7.61
CA GLU A 122 -15.36 -7.00 7.93
C GLU A 122 -14.48 -7.86 8.83
N TRP A 123 -15.06 -8.41 9.89
CA TRP A 123 -14.41 -9.39 10.74
C TRP A 123 -15.03 -10.76 10.53
N TRP A 124 -14.18 -11.74 10.34
CA TRP A 124 -14.56 -13.10 10.04
C TRP A 124 -13.94 -14.05 11.06
N SER A 125 -14.63 -15.14 11.39
CA SER A 125 -14.01 -16.20 12.17
C SER A 125 -12.95 -16.91 11.35
N LYS A 126 -11.94 -17.45 11.99
CA LYS A 126 -11.03 -18.39 11.34
C LYS A 126 -11.78 -19.67 10.97
N ALA A 127 -11.34 -20.35 9.91
CA ALA A 127 -11.82 -21.67 9.58
C ALA A 127 -11.37 -22.70 10.65
N ALA A 128 -12.08 -23.81 10.77
CA ALA A 128 -11.71 -24.89 11.69
C ALA A 128 -10.33 -25.50 11.33
N SER A 129 -9.96 -25.48 10.06
CA SER A 129 -8.64 -25.92 9.56
C SER A 129 -7.48 -25.04 10.04
N GLN A 130 -7.75 -23.84 10.55
CA GLN A 130 -6.75 -22.80 10.89
C GLN A 130 -5.85 -22.40 9.70
N GLN A 131 -6.20 -22.76 8.47
CA GLN A 131 -5.43 -22.36 7.31
C GLN A 131 -5.63 -20.87 7.00
N THR A 132 -4.55 -20.21 6.59
CA THR A 132 -4.55 -18.75 6.39
C THR A 132 -5.31 -18.31 5.15
N ASN A 133 -5.56 -19.20 4.19
CA ASN A 133 -6.34 -18.98 2.98
C ASN A 133 -7.83 -19.29 3.11
N GLU A 134 -8.26 -19.80 4.28
CA GLU A 134 -9.63 -20.14 4.58
C GLU A 134 -10.19 -19.29 5.72
N TRP A 135 -11.48 -19.07 5.71
CA TRP A 135 -12.22 -18.38 6.78
C TRP A 135 -13.63 -18.94 6.93
N GLY A 136 -14.20 -18.73 8.11
CA GLY A 136 -15.52 -19.18 8.46
C GLY A 136 -16.61 -18.16 8.12
N LYS A 137 -17.44 -17.83 9.11
CA LYS A 137 -18.57 -16.90 8.94
C LYS A 137 -18.16 -15.44 9.24
N ARG A 138 -18.85 -14.50 8.59
CA ARG A 138 -18.72 -13.09 8.89
C ARG A 138 -19.37 -12.79 10.25
N LEU A 139 -18.63 -12.15 11.13
CA LEU A 139 -19.03 -11.84 12.50
C LEU A 139 -19.66 -10.45 12.62
N ARG A 140 -19.02 -9.45 11.99
CA ARG A 140 -19.49 -8.06 12.01
C ARG A 140 -18.97 -7.27 10.83
N VAL A 141 -19.60 -6.14 10.57
CA VAL A 141 -19.22 -5.16 9.55
C VAL A 141 -19.21 -3.78 10.19
N ALA A 142 -18.30 -2.92 9.78
CA ALA A 142 -18.30 -1.50 10.14
C ALA A 142 -17.83 -0.67 8.94
N ASN A 143 -18.14 0.61 8.96
CA ASN A 143 -17.63 1.54 7.98
C ASN A 143 -16.11 1.77 8.20
N GLN A 144 -15.37 1.87 7.12
CA GLN A 144 -13.98 2.32 7.11
C GLN A 144 -13.96 3.85 7.18
N LYS A 145 -13.09 4.42 8.03
CA LYS A 145 -12.79 5.85 7.98
C LYS A 145 -12.13 6.16 6.65
N LEU A 146 -12.72 7.09 5.90
CA LEU A 146 -12.22 7.51 4.59
C LEU A 146 -11.35 8.74 4.76
N GLU A 147 -10.11 8.66 4.29
CA GLU A 147 -9.15 9.76 4.34
C GLU A 147 -8.53 9.97 2.98
N LYS A 148 -8.55 11.21 2.50
CA LYS A 148 -7.80 11.59 1.31
C LYS A 148 -6.32 11.66 1.66
N ILE A 149 -5.50 10.89 0.94
CA ILE A 149 -4.07 10.76 1.23
C ILE A 149 -3.28 10.97 -0.05
N THR A 150 -2.17 11.70 0.07
CA THR A 150 -1.20 11.87 -1.02
C THR A 150 0.10 11.16 -0.64
N TYR A 151 0.56 10.29 -1.52
CA TYR A 151 1.84 9.58 -1.40
C TYR A 151 2.80 10.06 -2.49
N ASN A 152 4.07 10.21 -2.14
CA ASN A 152 5.12 10.23 -3.14
C ASN A 152 5.40 8.78 -3.54
N PHE A 153 5.64 8.54 -4.82
CA PHE A 153 5.97 7.19 -5.30
C PHE A 153 7.14 7.20 -6.28
N GLU A 154 7.83 6.08 -6.32
CA GLU A 154 8.80 5.73 -7.34
C GLU A 154 8.51 4.31 -7.82
N ILE A 155 8.64 4.06 -9.12
CA ILE A 155 8.58 2.70 -9.68
C ILE A 155 9.99 2.27 -9.99
N LYS A 156 10.44 1.20 -9.34
CA LYS A 156 11.79 0.66 -9.48
C LYS A 156 11.73 -0.78 -9.98
N TYR A 157 12.43 -1.03 -11.06
CA TYR A 157 12.63 -2.40 -11.53
C TYR A 157 13.78 -3.06 -10.75
N LEU A 158 13.50 -4.17 -10.10
CA LEU A 158 14.50 -4.97 -9.39
C LEU A 158 14.87 -6.19 -10.26
N SER A 159 16.03 -6.14 -10.87
CA SER A 159 16.51 -7.17 -11.81
C SER A 159 16.62 -8.57 -11.16
N GLY A 160 17.01 -8.64 -9.88
CA GLY A 160 17.09 -9.90 -9.14
C GLY A 160 15.74 -10.58 -8.88
N MET A 161 14.62 -9.84 -9.01
CA MET A 161 13.27 -10.35 -8.85
C MET A 161 12.44 -10.28 -10.13
N GLU A 162 12.99 -9.72 -11.21
CA GLU A 162 12.35 -9.53 -12.52
C GLU A 162 11.00 -8.81 -12.44
N LYS A 163 10.85 -7.86 -11.51
CA LYS A 163 9.58 -7.17 -11.23
C LYS A 163 9.76 -5.69 -10.98
N ASN A 164 8.69 -4.93 -11.27
CA ASN A 164 8.56 -3.55 -10.85
C ASN A 164 8.00 -3.48 -9.42
N TYR A 165 8.52 -2.54 -8.65
CA TYR A 165 8.08 -2.22 -7.29
C TYR A 165 7.63 -0.77 -7.23
N LEU A 166 6.50 -0.53 -6.58
CA LEU A 166 6.02 0.79 -6.21
C LEU A 166 6.52 1.10 -4.79
N MET A 167 7.35 2.10 -4.64
CA MET A 167 7.96 2.51 -3.38
C MET A 167 7.52 3.92 -2.98
#